data_0f2aff802135ce71177d4534ad9efe44
#
_entry.id   0f2aff802135ce71177d4534ad9efe44
#
_cell.length_a   1.000
_cell.length_b   1.000
_cell.length_c   1.000
_cell.angle_alpha   90.00
_cell.angle_beta   90.00
_cell.angle_gamma   90.00
#
_symmetry.space_group_name_H-M   'P 1'
#
loop_
_entity.id
_entity.type
_entity.pdbx_description
1 polymer ?
#
loop_
_entity_poly.entity_id
_entity_poly.type
_entity_poly.pdbx_seq_one_letter_code
_entity_poly.pdbx_strand_id
1 'polypeptide(L)'
;MNLTADSLQGHEGWRWQLSNGDSVFVARQGAQVLSWCAGGEERLFLSPKAACDGSSAIRGGIPICFPQFNQRGSLPKHGFVRNMPWHLLKNQSQGEDKVFEFVSNENSLQLWPVKFRALLTVSLSTTGLKVTLAVQNLDTQLLTFSGALHTYLAIKNVSHVRLLGQVQQPEWDAVKDAHQTCSGELHFNAEFDRVYDVAHVASDENTTETCTWLLQEGDHHLQIAQSNSWGQSVVWNPGAEKCAQLADMPQDAFLKMLCVEAARVTSSINVQPAHTWEGWQQLRLETPC
;
A
#
# COMPACT_ATOMS: atom_id res chain seq x y z
N MET A 1 3.47 23.49 -6.51
CA MET A 1 3.04 22.77 -5.27
C MET A 1 4.02 23.11 -4.15
N ASN A 2 3.55 23.63 -3.02
CA ASN A 2 4.39 23.88 -1.86
C ASN A 2 4.41 22.64 -0.98
N LEU A 3 5.57 22.01 -0.89
CA LEU A 3 5.84 20.94 0.06
C LEU A 3 6.18 21.57 1.41
N THR A 4 5.42 21.27 2.45
CA THR A 4 5.61 21.81 3.80
C THR A 4 5.83 20.71 4.81
N ALA A 5 6.70 20.95 5.80
CA ALA A 5 6.75 20.11 6.99
C ALA A 5 5.44 20.29 7.76
N ASP A 6 4.84 19.19 8.20
CA ASP A 6 3.54 19.14 8.87
C ASP A 6 3.46 17.97 9.83
N SER A 7 2.40 17.87 10.60
CA SER A 7 2.10 16.70 11.42
C SER A 7 0.63 16.28 11.30
N LEU A 8 0.39 14.99 11.32
CA LEU A 8 -0.94 14.40 11.30
C LEU A 8 -1.08 13.37 12.44
N GLN A 9 -2.03 13.58 13.36
CA GLN A 9 -2.22 12.74 14.55
C GLN A 9 -0.92 12.48 15.33
N GLY A 10 -0.01 13.49 15.40
CA GLY A 10 1.28 13.38 16.06
C GLY A 10 2.43 12.81 15.20
N HIS A 11 2.14 12.27 14.03
CA HIS A 11 3.18 11.80 13.11
C HIS A 11 3.78 12.98 12.34
N GLU A 12 5.08 13.21 12.50
CA GLU A 12 5.81 14.21 11.72
C GLU A 12 5.98 13.76 10.27
N GLY A 13 5.91 14.69 9.32
CA GLY A 13 6.05 14.37 7.91
C GLY A 13 5.98 15.58 6.99
N TRP A 14 5.46 15.36 5.82
CA TRP A 14 5.35 16.36 4.76
C TRP A 14 3.96 16.34 4.13
N ARG A 15 3.43 17.52 3.88
CA ARG A 15 2.17 17.73 3.15
C ARG A 15 2.41 18.55 1.90
N TRP A 16 1.70 18.23 0.85
CA TRP A 16 1.55 19.10 -0.32
C TRP A 16 0.14 19.01 -0.88
N GLN A 17 -0.23 20.04 -1.63
CA GLN A 17 -1.59 20.24 -2.10
C GLN A 17 -1.58 20.76 -3.54
N LEU A 18 -2.56 20.32 -4.32
CA LEU A 18 -2.87 20.82 -5.65
C LEU A 18 -3.73 22.09 -5.57
N SER A 19 -3.83 22.81 -6.68
CA SER A 19 -4.66 24.02 -6.78
C SER A 19 -6.18 23.74 -6.62
N ASN A 20 -6.64 22.52 -6.91
CA ASN A 20 -8.03 22.10 -6.73
C ASN A 20 -8.36 21.69 -5.28
N GLY A 21 -7.40 21.74 -4.36
CA GLY A 21 -7.58 21.38 -2.96
C GLY A 21 -7.19 19.96 -2.60
N ASP A 22 -6.97 19.08 -3.57
CA ASP A 22 -6.51 17.71 -3.30
C ASP A 22 -5.14 17.74 -2.64
N SER A 23 -4.94 16.90 -1.63
CA SER A 23 -3.71 16.91 -0.83
C SER A 23 -3.28 15.52 -0.39
N VAL A 24 -2.00 15.39 -0.09
CA VAL A 24 -1.43 14.17 0.47
C VAL A 24 -0.51 14.50 1.63
N PHE A 25 -0.49 13.63 2.64
CA PHE A 25 0.45 13.68 3.75
C PHE A 25 1.25 12.37 3.82
N VAL A 26 2.58 12.51 3.93
CA VAL A 26 3.51 11.38 4.05
C VAL A 26 4.30 11.53 5.35
N ALA A 27 4.21 10.52 6.21
CA ALA A 27 4.95 10.49 7.46
C ALA A 27 6.45 10.24 7.21
N ARG A 28 7.31 10.79 8.09
CA ARG A 28 8.74 10.51 8.10
C ARG A 28 9.03 9.03 8.42
N GLN A 29 8.24 8.44 9.32
CA GLN A 29 8.31 7.02 9.64
C GLN A 29 7.76 6.22 8.46
N GLY A 30 8.58 5.33 7.90
CA GLY A 30 8.22 4.43 6.81
C GLY A 30 7.98 5.10 5.46
N ALA A 31 8.16 6.42 5.32
CA ALA A 31 7.63 7.23 4.22
C ALA A 31 6.15 6.90 3.95
N GLN A 32 5.42 6.53 5.00
CA GLN A 32 4.06 6.03 4.89
C GLN A 32 3.10 7.15 4.49
N VAL A 33 2.37 6.97 3.40
CA VAL A 33 1.28 7.88 3.02
C VAL A 33 0.16 7.68 4.02
N LEU A 34 -0.15 8.68 4.86
CA LEU A 34 -1.16 8.56 5.91
C LEU A 34 -2.49 9.20 5.53
N SER A 35 -2.50 10.13 4.57
CA SER A 35 -3.70 10.84 4.13
C SER A 35 -3.60 11.14 2.64
N TRP A 36 -4.70 10.95 1.95
CA TRP A 36 -4.96 11.42 0.61
C TRP A 36 -6.38 11.97 0.55
N CYS A 37 -6.49 13.30 0.59
CA CYS A 37 -7.75 14.01 0.43
C CYS A 37 -7.94 14.34 -1.05
N ALA A 38 -9.03 13.87 -1.65
CA ALA A 38 -9.36 14.11 -3.05
C ALA A 38 -10.88 14.30 -3.22
N GLY A 39 -11.26 15.34 -3.95
CA GLY A 39 -12.66 15.74 -4.07
C GLY A 39 -13.29 16.15 -2.74
N GLY A 40 -12.50 16.69 -1.80
CA GLY A 40 -12.95 17.13 -0.47
C GLY A 40 -13.15 16.00 0.55
N GLU A 41 -12.84 14.76 0.22
CA GLU A 41 -12.99 13.60 1.12
C GLU A 41 -11.65 12.88 1.34
N GLU A 42 -11.43 12.37 2.56
CA GLU A 42 -10.30 11.51 2.88
C GLU A 42 -10.52 10.12 2.25
N ARG A 43 -9.55 9.66 1.48
CA ARG A 43 -9.63 8.39 0.73
C ARG A 43 -8.83 7.25 1.37
N LEU A 44 -7.98 7.57 2.35
CA LEU A 44 -7.23 6.57 3.10
C LEU A 44 -7.73 6.50 4.55
N PHE A 45 -7.90 5.29 5.04
CA PHE A 45 -8.21 5.07 6.45
C PHE A 45 -6.94 5.20 7.28
N LEU A 46 -6.96 6.05 8.30
CA LEU A 46 -5.96 6.12 9.36
C LEU A 46 -6.66 5.85 10.70
N SER A 47 -6.19 4.86 11.44
CA SER A 47 -6.77 4.55 12.75
C SER A 47 -6.56 5.72 13.72
N PRO A 48 -7.60 6.18 14.42
CA PRO A 48 -7.43 7.17 15.50
C PRO A 48 -6.67 6.60 16.70
N LYS A 49 -6.43 5.27 16.75
CA LYS A 49 -5.61 4.59 17.77
C LYS A 49 -4.26 4.15 17.23
N ALA A 50 -3.87 4.61 16.03
CA ALA A 50 -2.54 4.30 15.49
C ALA A 50 -1.45 4.75 16.45
N ALA A 51 -0.45 3.89 16.67
CA ALA A 51 0.67 4.21 17.54
C ALA A 51 1.49 5.37 16.93
N CYS A 52 1.85 6.33 17.78
CA CYS A 52 2.67 7.50 17.44
C CYS A 52 3.93 7.54 18.31
N ASP A 53 4.61 6.42 18.44
CA ASP A 53 5.82 6.24 19.27
C ASP A 53 7.13 6.26 18.44
N GLY A 54 7.02 6.43 17.13
CA GLY A 54 8.15 6.45 16.20
C GLY A 54 8.79 5.08 15.93
N SER A 55 8.24 4.00 16.50
CA SER A 55 8.82 2.64 16.39
C SER A 55 7.81 1.55 16.05
N SER A 56 6.57 1.68 16.50
CA SER A 56 5.49 0.76 16.16
C SER A 56 4.93 1.05 14.77
N ALA A 57 4.39 0.02 14.12
CA ALA A 57 3.76 0.20 12.81
C ALA A 57 2.51 1.11 12.91
N ILE A 58 2.41 2.09 12.03
CA ILE A 58 1.26 2.99 11.96
C ILE A 58 0.09 2.27 11.29
N ARG A 59 -1.05 2.14 11.97
CA ARG A 59 -2.24 1.47 11.45
C ARG A 59 -3.03 2.36 10.52
N GLY A 60 -3.00 2.08 9.22
CA GLY A 60 -3.73 2.82 8.18
C GLY A 60 -2.82 3.40 7.10
N GLY A 61 -3.37 4.21 6.21
CA GLY A 61 -2.63 4.77 5.09
C GLY A 61 -2.11 3.72 4.12
N ILE A 62 -0.85 3.86 3.67
CA ILE A 62 -0.17 2.92 2.76
C ILE A 62 1.17 2.49 3.37
N PRO A 63 1.20 1.56 4.34
CA PRO A 63 2.45 1.00 4.86
C PRO A 63 3.21 0.21 3.80
N ILE A 64 4.54 0.31 3.82
CA ILE A 64 5.42 -0.49 2.97
C ILE A 64 5.78 -1.78 3.71
N CYS A 65 5.25 -2.91 3.27
CA CYS A 65 5.68 -4.24 3.74
C CYS A 65 6.94 -4.65 2.99
N PHE A 66 8.11 -4.58 3.64
CA PHE A 66 9.41 -4.94 3.05
C PHE A 66 10.45 -5.20 4.16
N PRO A 67 11.35 -6.18 4.00
CA PRO A 67 11.53 -7.08 2.85
C PRO A 67 10.76 -8.40 2.98
N GLN A 68 9.73 -8.46 3.81
CA GLN A 68 8.91 -9.63 4.05
C GLN A 68 7.44 -9.24 4.11
N PHE A 69 6.56 -10.07 3.52
CA PHE A 69 5.12 -9.97 3.72
C PHE A 69 4.66 -10.87 4.87
N ASN A 70 3.82 -10.34 5.76
CA ASN A 70 3.28 -11.03 6.93
C ASN A 70 4.39 -11.73 7.76
N GLN A 71 4.13 -12.89 8.33
CA GLN A 71 5.08 -13.75 9.05
C GLN A 71 5.66 -14.86 8.14
N ARG A 72 5.84 -14.56 6.83
CA ARG A 72 6.32 -15.54 5.84
C ARG A 72 7.85 -15.50 5.70
N GLY A 73 8.56 -15.64 6.81
CA GLY A 73 10.01 -15.64 6.91
C GLY A 73 10.46 -15.40 8.34
N SER A 74 11.76 -15.14 8.53
CA SER A 74 12.38 -14.97 9.85
C SER A 74 12.36 -13.54 10.39
N LEU A 75 11.93 -12.58 9.57
CA LEU A 75 11.92 -11.16 9.93
C LEU A 75 10.62 -10.79 10.70
N PRO A 76 10.56 -9.61 11.33
CA PRO A 76 9.35 -9.10 11.93
C PRO A 76 8.18 -9.10 10.94
N LYS A 77 6.95 -9.26 11.45
CA LYS A 77 5.73 -9.24 10.64
C LYS A 77 5.69 -8.03 9.72
N HIS A 78 5.57 -8.28 8.40
CA HIS A 78 5.61 -7.28 7.32
C HIS A 78 6.95 -6.54 7.17
N GLY A 79 8.07 -7.14 7.61
CA GLY A 79 9.38 -6.53 7.55
C GLY A 79 9.56 -5.37 8.53
N PHE A 80 10.48 -4.47 8.22
CA PHE A 80 10.88 -3.44 9.20
C PHE A 80 10.95 -2.01 8.62
N VAL A 81 10.99 -1.82 7.30
CA VAL A 81 11.23 -0.47 6.73
C VAL A 81 10.12 0.54 7.06
N ARG A 82 8.88 0.05 7.30
CA ARG A 82 7.76 0.89 7.73
C ARG A 82 7.91 1.49 9.13
N ASN A 83 8.83 0.92 9.92
CA ASN A 83 9.14 1.40 11.28
C ASN A 83 10.43 2.24 11.31
N MET A 84 11.10 2.43 10.17
CA MET A 84 12.34 3.18 10.07
C MET A 84 12.08 4.61 9.57
N PRO A 85 12.94 5.59 9.95
CA PRO A 85 12.83 6.93 9.39
C PRO A 85 13.34 6.95 7.94
N TRP A 86 12.60 7.63 7.06
CA TRP A 86 12.98 7.86 5.68
C TRP A 86 13.32 9.34 5.45
N HIS A 87 14.08 9.62 4.41
CA HIS A 87 14.55 10.95 4.07
C HIS A 87 13.91 11.44 2.76
N LEU A 88 13.37 12.66 2.78
CA LEU A 88 12.89 13.33 1.58
C LEU A 88 14.08 13.78 0.71
N LEU A 89 14.11 13.33 -0.55
CA LEU A 89 15.10 13.75 -1.56
C LEU A 89 14.60 15.01 -2.29
N LYS A 90 14.87 16.20 -1.75
CA LYS A 90 14.39 17.48 -2.31
C LYS A 90 14.83 17.72 -3.75
N ASN A 91 16.03 17.30 -4.14
CA ASN A 91 16.57 17.43 -5.49
C ASN A 91 15.91 16.53 -6.53
N GLN A 92 15.24 15.47 -6.11
CA GLN A 92 14.47 14.56 -6.97
C GLN A 92 12.94 14.77 -6.86
N SER A 93 12.50 15.64 -5.95
CA SER A 93 11.09 15.92 -5.68
C SER A 93 10.64 17.12 -6.49
N GLN A 94 10.15 16.91 -7.72
CA GLN A 94 9.72 17.96 -8.63
C GLN A 94 8.27 17.74 -9.08
N GLY A 95 7.59 18.83 -9.45
CA GLY A 95 6.22 18.76 -9.95
C GLY A 95 5.29 18.01 -9.02
N GLU A 96 4.65 16.98 -9.55
CA GLU A 96 3.72 16.10 -8.84
C GLU A 96 4.42 15.08 -7.94
N ASP A 97 5.70 14.76 -8.21
CA ASP A 97 6.43 13.70 -7.56
C ASP A 97 7.19 14.18 -6.32
N LYS A 98 7.07 13.42 -5.24
CA LYS A 98 7.91 13.55 -4.05
C LYS A 98 8.59 12.22 -3.76
N VAL A 99 9.92 12.26 -3.64
CA VAL A 99 10.75 11.07 -3.53
C VAL A 99 11.33 10.98 -2.13
N PHE A 100 11.13 9.83 -1.50
CA PHE A 100 11.64 9.47 -0.18
C PHE A 100 12.61 8.30 -0.29
N GLU A 101 13.62 8.30 0.54
CA GLU A 101 14.70 7.32 0.51
C GLU A 101 14.93 6.65 1.85
N PHE A 102 15.15 5.35 1.81
CA PHE A 102 15.78 4.58 2.88
C PHE A 102 16.95 3.78 2.31
N VAL A 103 18.13 3.95 2.92
CA VAL A 103 19.31 3.13 2.61
C VAL A 103 19.59 2.24 3.82
N SER A 104 19.89 0.96 3.57
CA SER A 104 20.28 0.03 4.63
C SER A 104 21.42 0.60 5.49
N ASN A 105 21.26 0.56 6.79
CA ASN A 105 22.15 1.11 7.80
C ASN A 105 22.46 0.05 8.87
N GLU A 106 23.26 0.38 9.86
CA GLU A 106 23.67 -0.55 10.93
C GLU A 106 22.48 -1.25 11.57
N ASN A 107 21.40 -0.51 11.90
CA ASN A 107 20.20 -1.10 12.53
C ASN A 107 19.47 -2.08 11.61
N SER A 108 19.32 -1.73 10.35
CA SER A 108 18.64 -2.62 9.38
C SER A 108 19.49 -3.83 9.04
N LEU A 109 20.82 -3.69 8.98
CA LEU A 109 21.76 -4.79 8.70
C LEU A 109 21.86 -5.80 9.85
N GLN A 110 21.56 -5.40 11.10
CA GLN A 110 21.41 -6.33 12.23
C GLN A 110 20.17 -7.22 12.10
N LEU A 111 19.09 -6.69 11.51
CA LEU A 111 17.87 -7.44 11.27
C LEU A 111 17.96 -8.29 10.01
N TRP A 112 18.55 -7.73 8.96
CA TRP A 112 18.67 -8.35 7.64
C TRP A 112 19.99 -7.93 7.00
N PRO A 113 21.00 -8.82 6.92
CA PRO A 113 22.36 -8.47 6.50
C PRO A 113 22.48 -8.35 4.97
N VAL A 114 21.60 -7.56 4.35
CA VAL A 114 21.56 -7.29 2.91
C VAL A 114 21.61 -5.78 2.67
N LYS A 115 22.50 -5.35 1.78
CA LYS A 115 22.63 -3.94 1.42
C LYS A 115 21.64 -3.58 0.31
N PHE A 116 20.81 -2.60 0.56
CA PHE A 116 19.83 -2.12 -0.40
C PHE A 116 19.56 -0.63 -0.25
N ARG A 117 18.93 -0.07 -1.28
CA ARG A 117 18.36 1.25 -1.30
C ARG A 117 16.89 1.12 -1.70
N ALA A 118 15.99 1.69 -0.93
CA ALA A 118 14.59 1.78 -1.27
C ALA A 118 14.23 3.24 -1.55
N LEU A 119 13.52 3.48 -2.64
CA LEU A 119 12.95 4.78 -3.00
C LEU A 119 11.43 4.63 -3.05
N LEU A 120 10.73 5.55 -2.41
CA LEU A 120 9.29 5.69 -2.54
C LEU A 120 8.99 6.99 -3.28
N THR A 121 8.38 6.90 -4.45
CA THR A 121 7.86 8.05 -5.17
C THR A 121 6.37 8.14 -4.94
N VAL A 122 5.91 9.29 -4.43
CA VAL A 122 4.49 9.59 -4.24
C VAL A 122 4.12 10.70 -5.21
N SER A 123 3.27 10.37 -6.18
CA SER A 123 2.80 11.27 -7.24
C SER A 123 1.34 11.64 -6.98
N LEU A 124 1.07 12.92 -6.75
CA LEU A 124 -0.27 13.46 -6.60
C LEU A 124 -0.64 14.28 -7.81
N SER A 125 -1.68 13.88 -8.51
CA SER A 125 -2.24 14.59 -9.66
C SER A 125 -3.74 14.81 -9.50
N THR A 126 -4.34 15.59 -10.39
CA THR A 126 -5.81 15.79 -10.44
C THR A 126 -6.57 14.53 -10.83
N THR A 127 -5.87 13.50 -11.34
CA THR A 127 -6.48 12.21 -11.70
C THR A 127 -6.34 11.16 -10.60
N GLY A 128 -5.53 11.41 -9.55
CA GLY A 128 -5.38 10.46 -8.45
C GLY A 128 -4.02 10.47 -7.77
N LEU A 129 -3.79 9.41 -7.01
CA LEU A 129 -2.58 9.15 -6.26
C LEU A 129 -1.87 7.91 -6.83
N LYS A 130 -0.57 8.03 -7.14
CA LYS A 130 0.29 6.89 -7.49
C LYS A 130 1.43 6.78 -6.49
N VAL A 131 1.67 5.57 -6.01
CA VAL A 131 2.78 5.25 -5.10
C VAL A 131 3.65 4.20 -5.75
N THR A 132 4.93 4.50 -5.92
CA THR A 132 5.92 3.63 -6.57
C THR A 132 7.03 3.30 -5.59
N LEU A 133 7.26 2.02 -5.35
CA LEU A 133 8.40 1.51 -4.59
C LEU A 133 9.46 0.98 -5.55
N ALA A 134 10.67 1.54 -5.50
CA ALA A 134 11.84 1.02 -6.18
C ALA A 134 12.82 0.45 -5.16
N VAL A 135 13.34 -0.76 -5.41
CA VAL A 135 14.32 -1.44 -4.57
C VAL A 135 15.57 -1.75 -5.38
N GLN A 136 16.66 -1.07 -5.06
CA GLN A 136 17.98 -1.29 -5.64
C GLN A 136 18.79 -2.25 -4.79
N ASN A 137 19.33 -3.27 -5.39
CA ASN A 137 20.29 -4.17 -4.76
C ASN A 137 21.69 -3.52 -4.75
N LEU A 138 22.19 -3.18 -3.57
CA LEU A 138 23.53 -2.63 -3.35
C LEU A 138 24.52 -3.70 -2.87
N ASP A 139 24.07 -4.96 -2.77
CA ASP A 139 24.90 -6.08 -2.38
C ASP A 139 25.53 -6.77 -3.60
N THR A 140 26.46 -7.68 -3.35
CA THR A 140 27.11 -8.53 -4.37
C THR A 140 26.35 -9.84 -4.59
N GLN A 141 25.37 -10.15 -3.76
CA GLN A 141 24.53 -11.33 -3.82
C GLN A 141 23.12 -10.98 -4.33
N LEU A 142 22.39 -12.00 -4.77
CA LEU A 142 20.99 -11.85 -5.14
C LEU A 142 20.18 -11.36 -3.93
N LEU A 143 19.45 -10.25 -4.11
CA LEU A 143 18.50 -9.76 -3.13
C LEU A 143 17.14 -10.42 -3.42
N THR A 144 16.58 -11.09 -2.41
CA THR A 144 15.30 -11.78 -2.53
C THR A 144 14.36 -11.27 -1.45
N PHE A 145 13.15 -10.84 -1.84
CA PHE A 145 12.17 -10.31 -0.90
C PHE A 145 10.73 -10.65 -1.30
N SER A 146 9.81 -10.50 -0.36
CA SER A 146 8.37 -10.39 -0.58
C SER A 146 7.88 -9.08 0.03
N GLY A 147 6.70 -8.58 -0.38
CA GLY A 147 6.26 -7.31 0.15
C GLY A 147 4.92 -6.84 -0.40
N ALA A 148 4.53 -5.64 0.04
CA ALA A 148 3.31 -4.98 -0.44
C ALA A 148 3.32 -3.47 -0.20
N LEU A 149 2.51 -2.76 -0.98
CA LEU A 149 1.92 -1.48 -0.62
C LEU A 149 0.56 -1.80 0.02
N HIS A 150 0.50 -1.76 1.37
CA HIS A 150 -0.63 -2.27 2.18
C HIS A 150 -1.69 -1.18 2.35
N THR A 151 -2.38 -0.85 1.27
CA THR A 151 -3.28 0.30 1.18
C THR A 151 -4.57 0.07 1.95
N TYR A 152 -4.83 0.93 2.93
CA TYR A 152 -6.08 1.03 3.69
C TYR A 152 -6.98 2.10 3.05
N LEU A 153 -8.02 1.70 2.36
CA LEU A 153 -9.01 2.61 1.79
C LEU A 153 -10.02 3.02 2.88
N ALA A 154 -10.35 4.32 2.92
CA ALA A 154 -11.46 4.81 3.73
C ALA A 154 -12.77 4.54 2.98
N ILE A 155 -13.74 3.95 3.67
CA ILE A 155 -15.08 3.66 3.17
C ILE A 155 -16.11 4.12 4.21
N LYS A 156 -17.34 4.38 3.78
CA LYS A 156 -18.43 4.79 4.68
C LYS A 156 -18.98 3.60 5.47
N ASN A 157 -19.19 2.47 4.78
CA ASN A 157 -19.64 1.23 5.42
C ASN A 157 -19.32 0.02 4.54
N VAL A 158 -18.52 -0.90 5.06
CA VAL A 158 -18.08 -2.11 4.33
C VAL A 158 -19.23 -2.98 3.81
N SER A 159 -20.40 -2.97 4.49
CA SER A 159 -21.58 -3.72 4.03
C SER A 159 -22.24 -3.14 2.77
N HIS A 160 -21.91 -1.91 2.39
CA HIS A 160 -22.40 -1.23 1.20
C HIS A 160 -21.35 -1.18 0.07
N VAL A 161 -20.16 -1.70 0.33
CA VAL A 161 -19.07 -1.74 -0.65
C VAL A 161 -19.21 -2.95 -1.55
N ARG A 162 -19.02 -2.72 -2.84
CA ARG A 162 -18.76 -3.76 -3.84
C ARG A 162 -17.34 -3.57 -4.36
N LEU A 163 -16.55 -4.63 -4.32
CA LEU A 163 -15.23 -4.65 -4.93
C LEU A 163 -15.27 -5.61 -6.13
N LEU A 164 -15.10 -5.07 -7.33
CA LEU A 164 -15.21 -5.78 -8.59
C LEU A 164 -13.84 -5.94 -9.22
N GLY A 165 -13.54 -7.12 -9.76
CA GLY A 165 -12.29 -7.41 -10.45
C GLY A 165 -11.87 -8.86 -10.34
N GLN A 166 -10.74 -9.22 -10.98
CA GLN A 166 -10.09 -10.53 -10.90
C GLN A 166 -11.01 -11.74 -11.19
N VAL A 167 -11.99 -11.55 -12.08
CA VAL A 167 -12.92 -12.62 -12.48
C VAL A 167 -12.14 -13.83 -12.96
N GLN A 168 -12.46 -15.01 -12.39
CA GLN A 168 -11.85 -16.31 -12.71
C GLN A 168 -10.32 -16.40 -12.45
N GLN A 169 -9.72 -15.42 -11.75
CA GLN A 169 -8.33 -15.56 -11.32
C GLN A 169 -8.21 -16.48 -10.12
N PRO A 170 -7.05 -17.16 -9.96
CA PRO A 170 -6.77 -17.93 -8.76
C PRO A 170 -6.84 -17.06 -7.51
N GLU A 171 -7.48 -17.60 -6.48
CA GLU A 171 -7.67 -16.96 -5.18
C GLU A 171 -7.24 -17.92 -4.07
N TRP A 172 -6.44 -17.44 -3.13
CA TRP A 172 -6.15 -18.12 -1.88
C TRP A 172 -6.84 -17.42 -0.71
N ASP A 173 -7.83 -18.10 -0.10
CA ASP A 173 -8.50 -17.69 1.14
C ASP A 173 -7.53 -18.01 2.31
N ALA A 174 -6.81 -17.00 2.81
CA ALA A 174 -5.82 -17.17 3.87
C ALA A 174 -6.45 -17.39 5.26
N VAL A 175 -7.75 -17.10 5.44
CA VAL A 175 -8.49 -17.42 6.68
C VAL A 175 -8.76 -18.90 6.77
N LYS A 176 -9.14 -19.53 5.66
CA LYS A 176 -9.51 -20.96 5.59
C LYS A 176 -8.39 -21.85 5.07
N ASP A 177 -7.29 -21.27 4.62
CA ASP A 177 -6.21 -21.93 3.89
C ASP A 177 -6.74 -22.77 2.69
N ALA A 178 -7.59 -22.14 1.89
CA ALA A 178 -8.27 -22.79 0.77
C ALA A 178 -8.03 -22.04 -0.55
N HIS A 179 -7.78 -22.79 -1.63
CA HIS A 179 -7.63 -22.26 -2.98
C HIS A 179 -8.93 -22.41 -3.76
N GLN A 180 -9.33 -21.34 -4.44
CA GLN A 180 -10.53 -21.30 -5.25
C GLN A 180 -10.37 -20.34 -6.44
N THR A 181 -11.45 -20.08 -7.16
CA THR A 181 -11.50 -19.14 -8.26
C THR A 181 -12.35 -17.94 -7.85
N CYS A 182 -11.85 -16.73 -8.09
CA CYS A 182 -12.56 -15.50 -7.77
C CYS A 182 -13.86 -15.36 -8.58
N SER A 183 -14.97 -15.05 -7.89
CA SER A 183 -16.29 -14.83 -8.51
C SER A 183 -16.36 -13.49 -9.27
N GLY A 184 -15.44 -12.55 -8.99
CA GLY A 184 -15.38 -11.23 -9.59
C GLY A 184 -16.15 -10.14 -8.85
N GLU A 185 -16.99 -10.49 -7.87
CA GLU A 185 -17.64 -9.55 -6.96
C GLU A 185 -17.47 -10.03 -5.52
N LEU A 186 -16.94 -9.17 -4.66
CA LEU A 186 -16.59 -9.50 -3.28
C LEU A 186 -17.51 -8.80 -2.29
N HIS A 187 -17.90 -9.52 -1.24
CA HIS A 187 -18.71 -9.06 -0.11
C HIS A 187 -18.00 -9.35 1.22
N PHE A 188 -18.13 -8.46 2.19
CA PHE A 188 -17.35 -8.44 3.43
C PHE A 188 -18.28 -8.58 4.67
N ASN A 189 -18.69 -9.82 4.97
CA ASN A 189 -19.60 -10.11 6.09
C ASN A 189 -18.89 -10.65 7.35
N ALA A 190 -17.61 -11.01 7.23
CA ALA A 190 -16.77 -11.56 8.31
C ALA A 190 -15.31 -11.19 8.03
N GLU A 191 -14.35 -11.76 8.77
CA GLU A 191 -12.94 -11.65 8.43
C GLU A 191 -12.71 -12.10 6.98
N PHE A 192 -12.06 -11.25 6.22
CA PHE A 192 -11.75 -11.47 4.82
C PHE A 192 -10.26 -11.22 4.61
N ASP A 193 -9.51 -12.25 4.26
CA ASP A 193 -8.07 -12.17 3.98
C ASP A 193 -7.78 -13.07 2.78
N ARG A 194 -7.61 -12.47 1.60
CA ARG A 194 -7.44 -13.21 0.36
C ARG A 194 -6.39 -12.64 -0.53
N VAL A 195 -5.64 -13.55 -1.16
CA VAL A 195 -4.60 -13.26 -2.13
C VAL A 195 -5.07 -13.67 -3.51
N TYR A 196 -4.98 -12.76 -4.46
CA TYR A 196 -5.36 -12.96 -5.85
C TYR A 196 -4.14 -12.89 -6.75
N ASP A 197 -4.00 -13.82 -7.68
CA ASP A 197 -3.08 -13.61 -8.78
C ASP A 197 -3.65 -12.56 -9.73
N VAL A 198 -2.84 -11.55 -10.06
CA VAL A 198 -3.28 -10.46 -10.93
C VAL A 198 -3.32 -10.94 -12.38
N ALA A 199 -4.48 -10.80 -13.03
CA ALA A 199 -4.61 -11.11 -14.44
C ALA A 199 -3.61 -10.27 -15.26
N HIS A 200 -2.75 -10.95 -16.00
CA HIS A 200 -1.98 -10.29 -17.06
C HIS A 200 -2.96 -9.92 -18.17
N VAL A 201 -3.50 -8.70 -18.13
CA VAL A 201 -4.13 -8.17 -19.34
C VAL A 201 -3.01 -8.09 -20.38
N ALA A 202 -3.14 -8.85 -21.46
CA ALA A 202 -2.26 -8.72 -22.60
C ALA A 202 -2.44 -7.29 -23.14
N SER A 203 -1.64 -6.39 -22.60
CA SER A 203 -1.59 -5.02 -23.05
C SER A 203 -0.86 -4.97 -24.38
N ASP A 204 -1.36 -4.21 -25.33
CA ASP A 204 -0.53 -3.67 -26.40
C ASP A 204 0.80 -3.23 -25.77
N GLU A 205 1.92 -3.43 -26.47
CA GLU A 205 3.30 -3.27 -25.98
C GLU A 205 3.60 -1.93 -25.26
N ASN A 206 2.62 -1.02 -25.15
CA ASN A 206 2.74 0.31 -24.55
C ASN A 206 1.94 0.53 -23.24
N THR A 207 1.12 -0.40 -22.75
CA THR A 207 0.38 -0.22 -21.49
C THR A 207 0.89 -1.16 -20.40
N THR A 208 1.66 -0.59 -19.47
CA THR A 208 2.14 -1.30 -18.26
C THR A 208 1.08 -1.34 -17.13
N GLU A 209 -0.12 -0.80 -17.39
CA GLU A 209 -1.18 -0.68 -16.40
C GLU A 209 -2.07 -1.92 -16.39
N THR A 210 -2.17 -2.55 -15.24
CA THR A 210 -3.18 -3.58 -14.99
C THR A 210 -4.19 -3.00 -14.02
N CYS A 211 -5.40 -2.68 -14.48
CA CYS A 211 -6.50 -2.37 -13.58
C CYS A 211 -6.90 -3.67 -12.89
N THR A 212 -6.79 -3.68 -11.54
CA THR A 212 -7.07 -4.88 -10.77
C THR A 212 -8.47 -4.86 -10.17
N TRP A 213 -8.91 -3.69 -9.66
CA TRP A 213 -10.14 -3.57 -8.88
C TRP A 213 -10.88 -2.26 -9.16
N LEU A 214 -12.21 -2.34 -9.08
CA LEU A 214 -13.12 -1.20 -9.01
C LEU A 214 -13.88 -1.28 -7.69
N LEU A 215 -13.62 -0.37 -6.77
CA LEU A 215 -14.39 -0.20 -5.54
C LEU A 215 -15.56 0.74 -5.82
N GLN A 216 -16.76 0.28 -5.45
CA GLN A 216 -18.01 1.03 -5.59
C GLN A 216 -18.68 1.16 -4.22
N GLU A 217 -19.02 2.39 -3.84
CA GLU A 217 -19.82 2.71 -2.66
C GLU A 217 -20.79 3.85 -2.98
N GLY A 218 -22.06 3.50 -3.29
CA GLY A 218 -23.03 4.45 -3.83
C GLY A 218 -22.52 5.05 -5.15
N ASP A 219 -22.50 6.38 -5.25
CA ASP A 219 -22.01 7.11 -6.42
C ASP A 219 -20.47 7.30 -6.42
N HIS A 220 -19.77 6.79 -5.41
CA HIS A 220 -18.33 6.87 -5.33
C HIS A 220 -17.67 5.65 -5.97
N HIS A 221 -16.87 5.88 -6.98
CA HIS A 221 -16.11 4.86 -7.67
C HIS A 221 -14.62 5.16 -7.56
N LEU A 222 -13.84 4.16 -7.12
CA LEU A 222 -12.39 4.23 -7.04
C LEU A 222 -11.78 3.09 -7.85
N GLN A 223 -11.06 3.44 -8.90
CA GLN A 223 -10.26 2.49 -9.65
C GLN A 223 -8.93 2.28 -8.94
N ILE A 224 -8.53 1.01 -8.79
CA ILE A 224 -7.28 0.60 -8.16
C ILE A 224 -6.47 -0.20 -9.17
N ALA A 225 -5.36 0.35 -9.61
CA ALA A 225 -4.44 -0.29 -10.56
C ALA A 225 -3.10 -0.57 -9.90
N GLN A 226 -2.38 -1.56 -10.41
CA GLN A 226 -1.02 -1.87 -9.96
C GLN A 226 -0.15 -2.36 -11.12
N SER A 227 1.17 -2.28 -10.95
CA SER A 227 2.12 -2.85 -11.91
C SER A 227 2.13 -4.37 -11.86
N ASN A 228 2.39 -4.99 -13.01
CA ASN A 228 2.55 -6.45 -13.12
C ASN A 228 3.73 -6.99 -12.29
N SER A 229 4.69 -6.14 -11.94
CA SER A 229 5.86 -6.53 -11.13
C SER A 229 5.49 -7.02 -9.73
N TRP A 230 4.36 -6.55 -9.15
CA TRP A 230 3.81 -7.11 -7.92
C TRP A 230 3.23 -8.52 -8.14
N GLY A 231 2.46 -8.73 -9.20
CA GLY A 231 1.89 -10.00 -9.63
C GLY A 231 0.76 -10.57 -8.77
N GLN A 232 0.54 -10.02 -7.58
CA GLN A 232 -0.55 -10.42 -6.69
C GLN A 232 -1.22 -9.20 -6.08
N SER A 233 -2.48 -9.35 -5.67
CA SER A 233 -3.23 -8.37 -4.90
C SER A 233 -3.77 -9.02 -3.63
N VAL A 234 -3.77 -8.29 -2.52
CA VAL A 234 -4.39 -8.75 -1.27
C VAL A 234 -5.60 -7.90 -0.98
N VAL A 235 -6.70 -8.56 -0.64
CA VAL A 235 -7.90 -7.89 -0.13
C VAL A 235 -8.11 -8.34 1.30
N TRP A 236 -8.15 -7.38 2.24
CA TRP A 236 -8.28 -7.66 3.66
C TRP A 236 -9.28 -6.73 4.36
N ASN A 237 -10.15 -7.35 5.15
CA ASN A 237 -10.95 -6.69 6.17
C ASN A 237 -10.95 -7.58 7.43
N PRO A 238 -10.66 -7.04 8.62
CA PRO A 238 -10.57 -7.85 9.83
C PRO A 238 -11.90 -8.46 10.28
N GLY A 239 -13.03 -7.93 9.81
CA GLY A 239 -14.33 -8.27 10.39
C GLY A 239 -14.43 -7.83 11.86
N ALA A 240 -15.57 -8.06 12.48
CA ALA A 240 -15.84 -7.59 13.85
C ALA A 240 -14.96 -8.27 14.91
N GLU A 241 -14.83 -9.59 14.83
CA GLU A 241 -14.15 -10.38 15.86
C GLU A 241 -12.65 -10.09 15.92
N LYS A 242 -11.96 -10.10 14.77
CA LYS A 242 -10.53 -9.80 14.71
C LYS A 242 -10.26 -8.32 14.97
N CYS A 243 -11.11 -7.41 14.49
CA CYS A 243 -10.97 -5.99 14.75
C CYS A 243 -10.97 -5.68 16.24
N ALA A 244 -11.84 -6.33 17.02
CA ALA A 244 -11.90 -6.17 18.48
C ALA A 244 -10.62 -6.63 19.21
N GLN A 245 -9.79 -7.47 18.58
CA GLN A 245 -8.51 -7.95 19.13
C GLN A 245 -7.34 -7.04 18.78
N LEU A 246 -7.52 -6.08 17.86
CA LEU A 246 -6.46 -5.15 17.42
C LEU A 246 -6.45 -3.92 18.34
N ALA A 247 -5.43 -3.82 19.20
CA ALA A 247 -5.33 -2.73 20.18
C ALA A 247 -5.18 -1.34 19.51
N ASP A 248 -4.63 -1.31 18.31
CA ASP A 248 -4.37 -0.12 17.51
C ASP A 248 -5.54 0.27 16.56
N MET A 249 -6.73 -0.35 16.75
CA MET A 249 -7.95 -0.04 16.01
C MET A 249 -9.15 0.16 16.95
N PRO A 250 -10.09 1.08 16.64
CA PRO A 250 -11.44 1.06 17.22
C PRO A 250 -12.18 -0.24 16.88
N GLN A 251 -13.04 -0.72 17.76
CA GLN A 251 -13.75 -2.00 17.57
C GLN A 251 -14.66 -2.03 16.33
N ASP A 252 -15.14 -0.87 15.91
CA ASP A 252 -16.00 -0.68 14.72
C ASP A 252 -15.22 -0.26 13.46
N ALA A 253 -13.90 -0.14 13.54
CA ALA A 253 -13.08 0.33 12.42
C ALA A 253 -13.17 -0.57 11.18
N PHE A 254 -13.48 -1.87 11.36
CA PHE A 254 -13.71 -2.78 10.22
C PHE A 254 -14.84 -2.30 9.30
N LEU A 255 -15.81 -1.53 9.81
CA LEU A 255 -16.88 -0.95 9.01
C LEU A 255 -16.39 0.19 8.10
N LYS A 256 -15.26 0.82 8.44
CA LYS A 256 -14.78 2.07 7.85
C LYS A 256 -13.53 1.90 6.97
N MET A 257 -13.04 0.69 6.81
CA MET A 257 -11.82 0.43 6.05
C MET A 257 -11.93 -0.84 5.21
N LEU A 258 -11.21 -0.82 4.10
CA LEU A 258 -10.94 -2.00 3.29
C LEU A 258 -9.50 -1.91 2.79
N CYS A 259 -8.72 -2.98 2.98
CA CYS A 259 -7.40 -3.04 2.35
C CYS A 259 -7.50 -3.65 0.96
N VAL A 260 -6.87 -2.96 0.00
CA VAL A 260 -6.61 -3.50 -1.35
C VAL A 260 -5.14 -3.20 -1.66
N GLU A 261 -4.34 -4.24 -1.66
CA GLU A 261 -2.89 -4.13 -1.64
C GLU A 261 -2.27 -4.56 -2.97
N ALA A 262 -1.27 -3.84 -3.44
CA ALA A 262 -0.37 -4.34 -4.47
C ALA A 262 0.72 -5.17 -3.80
N ALA A 263 0.81 -6.48 -4.08
CA ALA A 263 1.59 -7.39 -3.27
C ALA A 263 2.33 -8.49 -4.05
N ARG A 264 3.35 -9.05 -3.40
CA ARG A 264 3.99 -10.32 -3.74
C ARG A 264 4.07 -11.16 -2.46
N VAL A 265 3.24 -12.20 -2.37
CA VAL A 265 2.97 -12.95 -1.12
C VAL A 265 3.46 -14.39 -1.19
N THR A 266 3.06 -15.12 -2.23
CA THR A 266 3.28 -16.56 -2.35
C THR A 266 4.60 -16.93 -3.04
N SER A 267 5.23 -15.95 -3.68
CA SER A 267 6.54 -16.11 -4.32
C SER A 267 7.42 -14.89 -3.99
N SER A 268 8.70 -14.98 -4.30
CA SER A 268 9.68 -13.92 -4.03
C SER A 268 9.98 -13.09 -5.28
N ILE A 269 10.35 -11.83 -5.06
CA ILE A 269 10.96 -10.95 -6.03
C ILE A 269 12.47 -11.09 -5.91
N ASN A 270 13.15 -11.27 -7.04
CA ASN A 270 14.60 -11.42 -7.11
C ASN A 270 15.22 -10.23 -7.84
N VAL A 271 16.19 -9.57 -7.20
CA VAL A 271 16.90 -8.41 -7.76
C VAL A 271 18.38 -8.74 -7.85
N GLN A 272 18.93 -8.79 -9.06
CA GLN A 272 20.34 -9.03 -9.29
C GLN A 272 21.22 -7.91 -8.69
N PRO A 273 22.50 -8.17 -8.37
CA PRO A 273 23.44 -7.13 -7.95
C PRO A 273 23.43 -5.93 -8.90
N ALA A 274 23.44 -4.72 -8.34
CA ALA A 274 23.39 -3.44 -9.03
C ALA A 274 22.10 -3.16 -9.84
N HIS A 275 21.13 -4.07 -9.87
CA HIS A 275 19.84 -3.85 -10.52
C HIS A 275 18.81 -3.25 -9.57
N THR A 276 17.75 -2.70 -10.16
CA THR A 276 16.61 -2.13 -9.44
C THR A 276 15.33 -2.83 -9.89
N TRP A 277 14.49 -3.22 -8.94
CA TRP A 277 13.11 -3.62 -9.17
C TRP A 277 12.20 -2.44 -8.84
N GLU A 278 11.09 -2.33 -9.55
CA GLU A 278 10.08 -1.32 -9.31
C GLU A 278 8.67 -1.93 -9.34
N GLY A 279 7.83 -1.46 -8.41
CA GLY A 279 6.42 -1.81 -8.36
C GLY A 279 5.59 -0.62 -7.86
N TRP A 280 4.41 -0.42 -8.47
CA TRP A 280 3.54 0.71 -8.13
C TRP A 280 2.09 0.28 -7.92
N GLN A 281 1.35 1.12 -7.18
CA GLN A 281 -0.10 1.12 -7.09
C GLN A 281 -0.63 2.52 -7.38
N GLN A 282 -1.76 2.60 -8.08
CA GLN A 282 -2.44 3.85 -8.43
C GLN A 282 -3.91 3.79 -8.06
N LEU A 283 -4.37 4.87 -7.45
CA LEU A 283 -5.75 5.09 -7.04
C LEU A 283 -6.31 6.24 -7.86
N ARG A 284 -7.41 6.02 -8.60
CA ARG A 284 -8.07 7.04 -9.44
C ARG A 284 -9.54 7.15 -9.05
N LEU A 285 -9.99 8.38 -8.80
CA LEU A 285 -11.43 8.64 -8.69
C LEU A 285 -12.04 8.59 -10.08
N GLU A 286 -13.11 7.79 -10.22
CA GLU A 286 -13.93 7.84 -11.42
C GLU A 286 -15.07 8.83 -11.19
N THR A 287 -15.25 9.76 -12.12
CA THR A 287 -16.48 10.56 -12.20
C THR A 287 -17.61 9.65 -12.67
N PRO A 288 -18.74 9.58 -11.97
CA PRO A 288 -19.91 8.90 -12.53
C PRO A 288 -20.27 9.49 -13.90
N CYS A 289 -20.47 8.63 -14.89
CA CYS A 289 -20.98 9.03 -16.21
C CYS A 289 -22.38 9.57 -16.12
#